data_06433db79392d69bd4a65e24fe934536
#
_entry.id   06433db79392d69bd4a65e24fe934536
#
_cell.length_a   1.000
_cell.length_b   1.000
_cell.length_c   1.000
_cell.angle_alpha   90.00
_cell.angle_beta   90.00
_cell.angle_gamma   90.00
#
_symmetry.space_group_name_H-M   'P 1'
#
loop_
_entity.id
_entity.type
_entity.pdbx_description
1 polymer ?
#
loop_
_entity_poly.entity_id
_entity_poly.type
_entity_poly.pdbx_seq_one_letter_code
_entity_poly.pdbx_strand_id
1 'polypeptide(L)'
;SEQQKIFQSSPTRKVILATNVAETSLTVPGIRYVIDSGTARISRYSYRAKIQRLPIEAISQASANQRQGRCGRVEAGICIRLYSEEDYLGRPEFTDPEILRTNLAAVILQMLHLRLGAIEKFPFIEPPEGRAISDGFTVLQELSAVDRDSKLTDIGRQLARLPIDPRVARMLLAAAEQGSLREMLIVASALSIQDPRERPADKQQAADQAHATWKDPDSDFAVLINIWRDFEEQRLALGSSALRRWCRQHFLNYLRMREWRDAHRQLLLICRELQL
;
A
#
# COMPACT_ATOMS: atom_id res chain seq x y z
N SER A 1 -5.42 21.38 1.23
CA SER A 1 -6.16 20.16 1.62
C SER A 1 -6.51 20.23 3.11
N GLU A 2 -7.48 19.47 3.59
CA GLU A 2 -7.79 19.40 5.04
C GLU A 2 -6.58 18.94 5.85
N GLN A 3 -5.78 18.05 5.32
CA GLN A 3 -4.54 17.60 5.95
C GLN A 3 -3.53 18.74 6.20
N GLN A 4 -3.50 19.77 5.34
CA GLN A 4 -2.62 20.92 5.56
C GLN A 4 -3.06 21.81 6.72
N LYS A 5 -4.31 21.74 7.16
CA LYS A 5 -4.81 22.51 8.30
C LYS A 5 -4.14 22.11 9.62
N ILE A 6 -3.60 20.88 9.72
CA ILE A 6 -2.89 20.43 10.93
C ILE A 6 -1.61 21.25 11.20
N PHE A 7 -0.97 21.77 10.14
CA PHE A 7 0.26 22.56 10.23
C PHE A 7 0.02 24.07 10.43
N GLN A 8 -1.22 24.53 10.27
CA GLN A 8 -1.55 25.95 10.45
C GLN A 8 -1.74 26.28 11.91
N SER A 9 -1.39 27.50 12.34
CA SER A 9 -1.74 28.01 13.65
C SER A 9 -3.26 28.15 13.80
N SER A 10 -3.77 27.97 15.02
CA SER A 10 -5.20 28.14 15.32
C SER A 10 -5.34 29.00 16.56
N PRO A 11 -6.25 29.98 16.58
CA PRO A 11 -6.54 30.80 17.77
C PRO A 11 -7.29 29.98 18.85
N THR A 12 -7.82 28.83 18.51
CA THR A 12 -8.57 27.95 19.42
C THR A 12 -7.83 26.64 19.64
N ARG A 13 -8.27 25.88 20.68
CA ARG A 13 -7.76 24.54 20.95
C ARG A 13 -7.94 23.64 19.74
N LYS A 14 -6.86 22.99 19.29
CA LYS A 14 -6.84 22.08 18.15
C LYS A 14 -6.70 20.64 18.67
N VAL A 15 -7.58 19.75 18.19
CA VAL A 15 -7.48 18.30 18.38
C VAL A 15 -7.16 17.67 17.03
N ILE A 16 -6.10 16.86 16.99
CA ILE A 16 -5.63 16.21 15.76
C ILE A 16 -5.76 14.70 15.94
N LEU A 17 -6.59 14.09 15.08
CA LEU A 17 -6.70 12.64 14.99
C LEU A 17 -5.70 12.14 13.94
N ALA A 18 -4.84 11.23 14.33
CA ALA A 18 -3.80 10.70 13.48
C ALA A 18 -3.66 9.18 13.65
N THR A 19 -3.18 8.51 12.60
CA THR A 19 -2.74 7.12 12.64
C THR A 19 -1.26 7.04 13.03
N ASN A 20 -0.67 5.85 12.99
CA ASN A 20 0.76 5.63 13.19
C ASN A 20 1.68 6.42 12.24
N VAL A 21 1.16 6.99 11.14
CA VAL A 21 1.91 7.91 10.27
C VAL A 21 2.46 9.11 11.05
N ALA A 22 1.80 9.53 12.13
CA ALA A 22 2.26 10.62 13.00
C ALA A 22 3.37 10.20 13.98
N GLU A 23 3.71 8.92 14.10
CA GLU A 23 4.84 8.47 14.93
C GLU A 23 6.18 8.90 14.35
N THR A 24 6.36 8.84 13.04
CA THR A 24 7.64 9.08 12.37
C THR A 24 7.57 10.09 11.25
N SER A 25 6.55 10.03 10.41
CA SER A 25 6.52 10.70 9.08
C SER A 25 6.05 12.15 9.13
N LEU A 26 5.33 12.57 10.18
CA LEU A 26 4.77 13.91 10.30
C LEU A 26 5.24 14.58 11.57
N THR A 27 5.68 15.83 11.47
CA THR A 27 5.93 16.70 12.62
C THR A 27 4.91 17.82 12.64
N VAL A 28 3.96 17.76 13.57
CA VAL A 28 2.98 18.83 13.75
C VAL A 28 3.50 19.79 14.80
N PRO A 29 3.63 21.09 14.49
CA PRO A 29 4.14 22.07 15.44
C PRO A 29 3.14 22.35 16.56
N GLY A 30 3.65 22.67 17.76
CA GLY A 30 2.85 23.11 18.91
C GLY A 30 2.04 22.02 19.60
N ILE A 31 2.36 20.73 19.40
CA ILE A 31 1.74 19.63 20.13
C ILE A 31 2.31 19.57 21.55
N ARG A 32 1.45 19.79 22.52
CA ARG A 32 1.77 19.71 23.96
C ARG A 32 1.23 18.45 24.63
N TYR A 33 0.18 17.88 24.08
CA TYR A 33 -0.49 16.69 24.61
C TYR A 33 -0.58 15.61 23.57
N VAL A 34 -0.28 14.39 23.96
CA VAL A 34 -0.51 13.17 23.16
C VAL A 34 -1.43 12.26 23.98
N ILE A 35 -2.48 11.76 23.34
CA ILE A 35 -3.32 10.68 23.88
C ILE A 35 -3.03 9.44 23.02
N ASP A 36 -2.43 8.42 23.64
CA ASP A 36 -2.03 7.20 22.97
C ASP A 36 -2.96 6.05 23.34
N SER A 37 -3.71 5.56 22.34
CA SER A 37 -4.60 4.39 22.48
C SER A 37 -3.84 3.06 22.61
N GLY A 38 -2.55 3.04 22.36
CA GLY A 38 -1.71 1.84 22.42
C GLY A 38 -1.92 0.84 21.28
N THR A 39 -2.67 1.20 20.25
CA THR A 39 -2.97 0.30 19.12
C THR A 39 -2.63 0.93 17.77
N ALA A 40 -2.34 0.08 16.78
CA ALA A 40 -2.16 0.47 15.39
C ALA A 40 -2.67 -0.63 14.45
N ARG A 41 -2.93 -0.27 13.18
CA ARG A 41 -3.08 -1.25 12.11
C ARG A 41 -1.70 -1.62 11.59
N ILE A 42 -1.32 -2.87 11.76
CA ILE A 42 -0.01 -3.40 11.35
C ILE A 42 -0.24 -4.40 10.22
N SER A 43 0.48 -4.20 9.11
CA SER A 43 0.40 -5.11 7.98
C SER A 43 1.03 -6.45 8.32
N ARG A 44 0.27 -7.56 8.13
CA ARG A 44 0.72 -8.92 8.35
C ARG A 44 0.27 -9.84 7.22
N TYR A 45 1.19 -10.65 6.72
CA TYR A 45 0.88 -11.66 5.72
C TYR A 45 0.30 -12.92 6.36
N SER A 46 -0.81 -13.39 5.83
CA SER A 46 -1.44 -14.64 6.25
C SER A 46 -1.03 -15.77 5.30
N TYR A 47 -0.15 -16.66 5.74
CA TYR A 47 0.28 -17.83 4.97
C TYR A 47 -0.87 -18.77 4.59
N ARG A 48 -1.89 -18.86 5.46
CA ARG A 48 -3.07 -19.70 5.22
C ARG A 48 -3.95 -19.14 4.11
N ALA A 49 -4.20 -17.83 4.14
CA ALA A 49 -5.08 -17.16 3.18
C ALA A 49 -4.32 -16.57 1.98
N LYS A 50 -2.98 -16.58 2.02
CA LYS A 50 -2.08 -15.98 1.01
C LYS A 50 -2.40 -14.49 0.69
N ILE A 51 -2.87 -13.76 1.71
CA ILE A 51 -3.23 -12.34 1.60
C ILE A 51 -2.56 -11.50 2.69
N GLN A 52 -2.33 -10.24 2.38
CA GLN A 52 -1.93 -9.23 3.33
C GLN A 52 -3.15 -8.73 4.11
N ARG A 53 -3.06 -8.68 5.44
CA ARG A 53 -4.10 -8.20 6.34
C ARG A 53 -3.59 -7.01 7.13
N LEU A 54 -4.52 -6.20 7.65
CA LEU A 54 -4.24 -5.03 8.49
C LEU A 54 -4.98 -5.16 9.83
N PRO A 55 -4.66 -6.15 10.67
CA PRO A 55 -5.24 -6.27 11.99
C PRO A 55 -4.91 -5.05 12.85
N ILE A 56 -5.79 -4.77 13.83
CA ILE A 56 -5.49 -3.82 14.89
C ILE A 56 -4.76 -4.58 15.98
N GLU A 57 -3.53 -4.16 16.27
CA GLU A 57 -2.65 -4.81 17.25
C GLU A 57 -2.13 -3.80 18.27
N ALA A 58 -1.68 -4.28 19.42
CA ALA A 58 -0.92 -3.47 20.37
C ALA A 58 0.41 -3.03 19.73
N ILE A 59 0.77 -1.77 19.94
CA ILE A 59 2.06 -1.24 19.46
C ILE A 59 3.20 -1.68 20.37
N SER A 60 4.42 -1.67 19.86
CA SER A 60 5.65 -1.91 20.65
C SER A 60 5.93 -0.77 21.63
N GLN A 61 6.83 -1.01 22.59
CA GLN A 61 7.33 0.03 23.52
C GLN A 61 8.01 1.17 22.75
N ALA A 62 8.81 0.87 21.73
CA ALA A 62 9.46 1.86 20.88
C ALA A 62 8.44 2.77 20.16
N SER A 63 7.37 2.20 19.57
CA SER A 63 6.27 2.98 18.98
C SER A 63 5.59 3.88 20.00
N ALA A 64 5.30 3.36 21.20
CA ALA A 64 4.71 4.16 22.29
C ALA A 64 5.61 5.35 22.69
N ASN A 65 6.92 5.12 22.79
CA ASN A 65 7.91 6.16 23.08
C ASN A 65 8.04 7.18 21.94
N GLN A 66 7.96 6.74 20.68
CA GLN A 66 7.91 7.65 19.53
C GLN A 66 6.67 8.54 19.56
N ARG A 67 5.48 8.00 19.90
CA ARG A 67 4.26 8.79 20.09
C ARG A 67 4.42 9.82 21.22
N GLN A 68 4.95 9.39 22.35
CA GLN A 68 5.27 10.29 23.47
C GLN A 68 6.20 11.43 23.02
N GLY A 69 7.23 11.13 22.24
CA GLY A 69 8.18 12.12 21.73
C GLY A 69 7.56 13.20 20.83
N ARG A 70 6.28 13.05 20.40
CA ARG A 70 5.60 14.08 19.59
C ARG A 70 5.20 15.31 20.38
N CYS A 71 4.93 15.21 21.67
CA CYS A 71 4.58 16.35 22.52
C CYS A 71 5.80 17.04 23.18
N GLY A 72 7.00 16.45 23.10
CA GLY A 72 8.23 16.98 23.73
C GLY A 72 9.22 17.65 22.78
N ARG A 73 8.84 18.08 21.59
CA ARG A 73 9.78 18.57 20.55
C ARG A 73 10.19 20.03 20.72
N VAL A 74 9.29 20.88 21.21
CA VAL A 74 9.52 22.32 21.32
C VAL A 74 9.58 22.75 22.80
N GLU A 75 8.75 22.15 23.62
CA GLU A 75 8.64 22.39 25.04
C GLU A 75 8.21 21.12 25.76
N ALA A 76 8.26 21.09 27.10
CA ALA A 76 7.81 19.96 27.89
C ALA A 76 6.32 19.65 27.57
N GLY A 77 6.01 18.40 27.27
CA GLY A 77 4.69 17.95 26.92
C GLY A 77 4.22 16.80 27.82
N ILE A 78 2.94 16.47 27.73
CA ILE A 78 2.31 15.39 28.49
C ILE A 78 1.77 14.34 27.52
N CYS A 79 2.16 13.07 27.75
CA CYS A 79 1.59 11.92 27.04
C CYS A 79 0.72 11.11 27.99
N ILE A 80 -0.54 10.93 27.63
CA ILE A 80 -1.51 10.11 28.35
C ILE A 80 -1.69 8.80 27.59
N ARG A 81 -1.23 7.70 28.18
CA ARG A 81 -1.42 6.35 27.66
C ARG A 81 -2.74 5.79 28.16
N LEU A 82 -3.59 5.29 27.28
CA LEU A 82 -4.89 4.68 27.62
C LEU A 82 -4.78 3.17 27.90
N TYR A 83 -3.66 2.75 28.46
CA TYR A 83 -3.33 1.37 28.85
C TYR A 83 -2.43 1.41 30.07
N SER A 84 -2.37 0.29 30.81
CA SER A 84 -1.60 0.24 32.07
C SER A 84 -0.09 0.20 31.82
N GLU A 85 0.67 0.52 32.86
CA GLU A 85 2.13 0.39 32.84
C GLU A 85 2.54 -1.09 32.70
N GLU A 86 1.81 -1.99 33.35
CA GLU A 86 2.02 -3.43 33.24
C GLU A 86 1.85 -3.92 31.80
N ASP A 87 0.78 -3.47 31.11
CA ASP A 87 0.57 -3.77 29.68
C ASP A 87 1.72 -3.20 28.84
N TYR A 88 2.16 -1.96 29.09
CA TYR A 88 3.29 -1.37 28.38
C TYR A 88 4.58 -2.19 28.56
N LEU A 89 4.90 -2.58 29.79
CA LEU A 89 6.12 -3.35 30.11
C LEU A 89 6.08 -4.77 29.53
N GLY A 90 4.89 -5.34 29.39
CA GLY A 90 4.68 -6.65 28.77
C GLY A 90 4.75 -6.66 27.24
N ARG A 91 4.80 -5.50 26.59
CA ARG A 91 4.86 -5.39 25.14
C ARG A 91 6.27 -5.65 24.60
N PRO A 92 6.42 -6.14 23.33
CA PRO A 92 7.71 -6.25 22.69
C PRO A 92 8.40 -4.88 22.62
N GLU A 93 9.71 -4.86 22.75
CA GLU A 93 10.50 -3.63 22.70
C GLU A 93 10.36 -2.92 21.35
N PHE A 94 10.45 -3.67 20.25
CA PHE A 94 10.33 -3.19 18.88
C PHE A 94 9.21 -3.91 18.12
N THR A 95 8.70 -3.26 17.09
CA THR A 95 7.80 -3.90 16.12
C THR A 95 8.61 -4.75 15.16
N ASP A 96 8.14 -5.97 14.85
CA ASP A 96 8.79 -6.84 13.87
C ASP A 96 9.10 -6.07 12.57
N PRO A 97 10.31 -6.20 11.99
CA PRO A 97 10.62 -5.60 10.70
C PRO A 97 9.71 -6.12 9.59
N GLU A 98 9.58 -5.35 8.52
CA GLU A 98 8.65 -5.65 7.44
C GLU A 98 8.92 -7.01 6.79
N ILE A 99 10.19 -7.40 6.69
CA ILE A 99 10.59 -8.69 6.10
C ILE A 99 10.01 -9.90 6.84
N LEU A 100 9.71 -9.78 8.13
CA LEU A 100 9.09 -10.83 8.94
C LEU A 100 7.55 -10.84 8.84
N ARG A 101 6.95 -9.81 8.21
CA ARG A 101 5.50 -9.58 8.20
C ARG A 101 4.89 -9.64 6.80
N THR A 102 5.70 -9.80 5.75
CA THR A 102 5.25 -9.76 4.35
C THR A 102 5.54 -11.08 3.64
N ASN A 103 4.93 -11.29 2.47
CA ASN A 103 5.33 -12.38 1.58
C ASN A 103 6.69 -12.07 0.96
N LEU A 104 7.58 -13.06 0.94
CA LEU A 104 8.94 -12.88 0.49
C LEU A 104 9.15 -13.08 -1.02
N ALA A 105 8.11 -13.41 -1.80
CA ALA A 105 8.26 -13.69 -3.23
C ALA A 105 8.95 -12.55 -3.99
N ALA A 106 8.53 -11.29 -3.75
CA ALA A 106 9.15 -10.14 -4.40
C ALA A 106 10.61 -9.94 -4.00
N VAL A 107 10.94 -10.13 -2.72
CA VAL A 107 12.32 -10.03 -2.19
C VAL A 107 13.20 -11.10 -2.80
N ILE A 108 12.76 -12.37 -2.76
CA ILE A 108 13.47 -13.51 -3.33
C ILE A 108 13.71 -13.30 -4.83
N LEU A 109 12.67 -12.87 -5.57
CA LEU A 109 12.77 -12.59 -6.99
C LEU A 109 13.85 -11.54 -7.30
N GLN A 110 13.88 -10.44 -6.55
CA GLN A 110 14.89 -9.40 -6.71
C GLN A 110 16.29 -9.90 -6.32
N MET A 111 16.43 -10.67 -5.24
CA MET A 111 17.72 -11.24 -4.83
C MET A 111 18.30 -12.16 -5.90
N LEU A 112 17.46 -13.02 -6.49
CA LEU A 112 17.86 -13.91 -7.58
C LEU A 112 18.26 -13.10 -8.83
N HIS A 113 17.49 -12.07 -9.18
CA HIS A 113 17.77 -11.22 -10.34
C HIS A 113 19.08 -10.45 -10.19
N LEU A 114 19.33 -9.88 -9.02
CA LEU A 114 20.54 -9.12 -8.70
C LEU A 114 21.74 -10.01 -8.30
N ARG A 115 21.55 -11.34 -8.24
CA ARG A 115 22.57 -12.32 -7.87
C ARG A 115 23.18 -12.08 -6.49
N LEU A 116 22.34 -11.72 -5.51
CA LEU A 116 22.75 -11.42 -4.14
C LEU A 116 23.05 -12.68 -3.29
N GLY A 117 22.97 -13.86 -3.89
CA GLY A 117 23.16 -15.14 -3.20
C GLY A 117 21.87 -15.72 -2.63
N ALA A 118 21.99 -16.79 -1.85
CA ALA A 118 20.86 -17.45 -1.20
C ALA A 118 20.31 -16.59 -0.06
N ILE A 119 18.99 -16.46 0.00
CA ILE A 119 18.32 -15.64 1.01
C ILE A 119 18.61 -16.10 2.44
N GLU A 120 18.79 -17.41 2.65
CA GLU A 120 19.11 -18.01 3.95
C GLU A 120 20.52 -17.61 4.46
N LYS A 121 21.41 -17.21 3.55
CA LYS A 121 22.80 -16.84 3.86
C LYS A 121 23.02 -15.32 3.81
N PHE A 122 21.99 -14.58 3.43
CA PHE A 122 22.10 -13.12 3.35
C PHE A 122 22.15 -12.53 4.78
N PRO A 123 23.05 -11.57 5.07
CA PRO A 123 23.27 -11.05 6.42
C PRO A 123 22.17 -10.07 6.84
N PHE A 124 20.95 -10.57 6.97
CA PHE A 124 19.87 -9.77 7.56
C PHE A 124 20.15 -9.52 9.04
N ILE A 125 19.75 -8.37 9.55
CA ILE A 125 19.79 -8.07 10.98
C ILE A 125 18.87 -9.04 11.73
N GLU A 126 17.66 -9.24 11.21
CA GLU A 126 16.71 -10.24 11.67
C GLU A 126 16.32 -11.12 10.46
N PRO A 127 16.84 -12.35 10.39
CA PRO A 127 16.59 -13.20 9.24
C PRO A 127 15.14 -13.72 9.22
N PRO A 128 14.53 -13.85 8.04
CA PRO A 128 13.19 -14.44 7.91
C PRO A 128 13.21 -15.92 8.24
N GLU A 129 12.07 -16.41 8.74
CA GLU A 129 11.91 -17.83 9.03
C GLU A 129 11.93 -18.70 7.76
N GLY A 130 12.45 -19.93 7.86
CA GLY A 130 12.50 -20.87 6.75
C GLY A 130 11.12 -21.13 6.11
N ARG A 131 10.03 -21.10 6.90
CA ARG A 131 8.67 -21.24 6.40
C ARG A 131 8.29 -20.07 5.47
N ALA A 132 8.66 -18.84 5.82
CA ALA A 132 8.38 -17.66 4.99
C ALA A 132 9.15 -17.71 3.67
N ILE A 133 10.40 -18.17 3.72
CA ILE A 133 11.24 -18.37 2.53
C ILE A 133 10.62 -19.44 1.62
N SER A 134 10.24 -20.59 2.18
CA SER A 134 9.60 -21.67 1.43
C SER A 134 8.29 -21.24 0.77
N ASP A 135 7.43 -20.48 1.48
CA ASP A 135 6.20 -19.94 0.92
C ASP A 135 6.49 -18.95 -0.23
N GLY A 136 7.50 -18.11 -0.08
CA GLY A 136 7.95 -17.19 -1.14
C GLY A 136 8.40 -17.94 -2.41
N PHE A 137 9.20 -18.98 -2.28
CA PHE A 137 9.57 -19.83 -3.43
C PHE A 137 8.37 -20.56 -4.03
N THR A 138 7.45 -21.07 -3.21
CA THR A 138 6.21 -21.69 -3.71
C THR A 138 5.42 -20.73 -4.59
N VAL A 139 5.25 -19.50 -4.17
CA VAL A 139 4.59 -18.46 -4.99
C VAL A 139 5.35 -18.23 -6.30
N LEU A 140 6.68 -18.13 -6.27
CA LEU A 140 7.47 -17.92 -7.48
C LEU A 140 7.41 -19.12 -8.45
N GLN A 141 7.32 -20.35 -7.93
CA GLN A 141 7.11 -21.55 -8.74
C GLN A 141 5.72 -21.58 -9.38
N GLU A 142 4.66 -21.26 -8.62
CA GLU A 142 3.28 -21.10 -9.11
C GLU A 142 3.22 -20.11 -10.28
N LEU A 143 3.99 -19.02 -10.22
CA LEU A 143 4.09 -17.99 -11.25
C LEU A 143 5.04 -18.38 -12.40
N SER A 144 5.70 -19.52 -12.32
CA SER A 144 6.76 -19.97 -13.24
C SER A 144 7.96 -18.99 -13.29
N ALA A 145 8.16 -18.20 -12.24
CA ALA A 145 9.27 -17.26 -12.12
C ALA A 145 10.60 -17.96 -11.78
N VAL A 146 10.51 -19.10 -11.09
CA VAL A 146 11.63 -20.00 -10.81
C VAL A 146 11.28 -21.44 -11.22
N ASP A 147 12.30 -22.21 -11.57
CA ASP A 147 12.18 -23.63 -11.87
C ASP A 147 12.16 -24.50 -10.59
N ARG A 148 12.15 -25.83 -10.75
CA ARG A 148 12.17 -26.78 -9.62
C ARG A 148 13.45 -26.70 -8.78
N ASP A 149 14.54 -26.26 -9.38
CA ASP A 149 15.82 -26.04 -8.72
C ASP A 149 15.95 -24.64 -8.11
N SER A 150 14.85 -23.89 -8.03
CA SER A 150 14.80 -22.50 -7.54
C SER A 150 15.65 -21.52 -8.34
N LYS A 151 15.94 -21.82 -9.60
CA LYS A 151 16.68 -20.93 -10.51
C LYS A 151 15.71 -20.04 -11.28
N LEU A 152 16.13 -18.81 -11.52
CA LEU A 152 15.34 -17.80 -12.23
C LEU A 152 15.10 -18.20 -13.69
N THR A 153 13.85 -18.27 -14.10
CA THR A 153 13.41 -18.52 -15.48
C THR A 153 13.43 -17.24 -16.34
N ASP A 154 13.14 -17.33 -17.63
CA ASP A 154 12.92 -16.15 -18.49
C ASP A 154 11.74 -15.31 -18.03
N ILE A 155 10.64 -15.97 -17.64
CA ILE A 155 9.49 -15.31 -17.01
C ILE A 155 9.94 -14.57 -15.74
N GLY A 156 10.69 -15.23 -14.87
CA GLY A 156 11.20 -14.61 -13.65
C GLY A 156 12.06 -13.38 -13.92
N ARG A 157 12.91 -13.42 -14.95
CA ARG A 157 13.72 -12.25 -15.36
C ARG A 157 12.85 -11.06 -15.82
N GLN A 158 11.76 -11.33 -16.53
CA GLN A 158 10.82 -10.29 -16.94
C GLN A 158 10.02 -9.75 -15.73
N LEU A 159 9.53 -10.63 -14.85
CA LEU A 159 8.81 -10.24 -13.64
C LEU A 159 9.67 -9.36 -12.72
N ALA A 160 10.95 -9.66 -12.57
CA ALA A 160 11.87 -8.89 -11.71
C ALA A 160 12.10 -7.45 -12.20
N ARG A 161 11.82 -7.15 -13.48
CA ARG A 161 11.92 -5.79 -14.04
C ARG A 161 10.66 -4.95 -13.80
N LEU A 162 9.56 -5.56 -13.42
CA LEU A 162 8.28 -4.88 -13.14
C LEU A 162 8.23 -4.48 -11.66
N PRO A 163 8.14 -3.19 -11.30
CA PRO A 163 8.16 -2.72 -9.91
C PRO A 163 6.79 -2.84 -9.23
N ILE A 164 6.18 -4.01 -9.34
CA ILE A 164 4.86 -4.33 -8.78
C ILE A 164 4.88 -5.75 -8.20
N ASP A 165 3.83 -6.12 -7.49
CA ASP A 165 3.68 -7.48 -6.96
C ASP A 165 3.87 -8.53 -8.07
N PRO A 166 4.66 -9.59 -7.85
CA PRO A 166 4.94 -10.61 -8.86
C PRO A 166 3.69 -11.27 -9.47
N ARG A 167 2.61 -11.42 -8.70
CA ARG A 167 1.34 -11.96 -9.21
C ARG A 167 0.70 -11.01 -10.22
N VAL A 168 0.69 -9.71 -9.90
CA VAL A 168 0.16 -8.68 -10.79
C VAL A 168 1.05 -8.55 -12.03
N ALA A 169 2.37 -8.61 -11.87
CA ALA A 169 3.31 -8.63 -12.99
C ALA A 169 3.07 -9.83 -13.94
N ARG A 170 2.79 -11.02 -13.38
CA ARG A 170 2.48 -12.22 -14.19
C ARG A 170 1.20 -12.06 -15.02
N MET A 171 0.20 -11.32 -14.46
CA MET A 171 -1.02 -11.00 -15.22
C MET A 171 -0.70 -10.15 -16.47
N LEU A 172 0.22 -9.18 -16.37
CA LEU A 172 0.65 -8.37 -17.52
C LEU A 172 1.31 -9.23 -18.61
N LEU A 173 2.21 -10.15 -18.23
CA LEU A 173 2.86 -11.04 -19.19
C LEU A 173 1.82 -11.94 -19.90
N ALA A 174 0.90 -12.54 -19.13
CA ALA A 174 -0.16 -13.37 -19.72
C ALA A 174 -1.10 -12.57 -20.64
N ALA A 175 -1.42 -11.32 -20.26
CA ALA A 175 -2.26 -10.44 -21.06
C ALA A 175 -1.59 -10.04 -22.38
N ALA A 176 -0.26 -9.87 -22.39
CA ALA A 176 0.49 -9.63 -23.62
C ALA A 176 0.38 -10.80 -24.59
N GLU A 177 0.53 -12.04 -24.09
CA GLU A 177 0.38 -13.26 -24.88
C GLU A 177 -1.05 -13.42 -25.47
N GLN A 178 -2.06 -12.88 -24.76
CA GLN A 178 -3.48 -13.00 -25.14
C GLN A 178 -4.06 -11.75 -25.84
N GLY A 179 -3.24 -10.75 -26.14
CA GLY A 179 -3.68 -9.54 -26.84
C GLY A 179 -4.56 -8.60 -26.00
N SER A 180 -4.56 -8.72 -24.65
CA SER A 180 -5.35 -7.90 -23.72
C SER A 180 -4.49 -6.99 -22.80
N LEU A 181 -3.26 -6.71 -23.23
CA LEU A 181 -2.29 -5.93 -22.44
C LEU A 181 -2.80 -4.54 -22.09
N ARG A 182 -3.54 -3.89 -22.99
CA ARG A 182 -4.06 -2.54 -22.78
C ARG A 182 -5.00 -2.47 -21.58
N GLU A 183 -5.95 -3.38 -21.49
CA GLU A 183 -6.92 -3.49 -20.39
C GLU A 183 -6.21 -3.92 -19.11
N MET A 184 -5.30 -4.86 -19.21
CA MET A 184 -4.56 -5.34 -18.05
C MET A 184 -3.61 -4.30 -17.46
N LEU A 185 -3.04 -3.40 -18.25
CA LEU A 185 -2.26 -2.26 -17.74
C LEU A 185 -3.10 -1.34 -16.85
N ILE A 186 -4.35 -1.10 -17.22
CA ILE A 186 -5.30 -0.33 -16.40
C ILE A 186 -5.53 -1.05 -15.07
N VAL A 187 -5.83 -2.34 -15.12
CA VAL A 187 -6.11 -3.15 -13.92
C VAL A 187 -4.87 -3.26 -13.03
N ALA A 188 -3.71 -3.63 -13.59
CA ALA A 188 -2.47 -3.81 -12.84
C ALA A 188 -2.03 -2.52 -12.14
N SER A 189 -2.15 -1.38 -12.80
CA SER A 189 -1.84 -0.08 -12.21
C SER A 189 -2.83 0.30 -11.10
N ALA A 190 -4.13 -0.03 -11.25
CA ALA A 190 -5.12 0.16 -10.20
C ALA A 190 -4.82 -0.69 -8.95
N LEU A 191 -4.45 -1.95 -9.14
CA LEU A 191 -4.11 -2.88 -8.05
C LEU A 191 -2.80 -2.50 -7.33
N SER A 192 -1.97 -1.66 -7.95
CA SER A 192 -0.68 -1.23 -7.39
C SER A 192 -0.77 0.03 -6.54
N ILE A 193 -1.94 0.67 -6.49
CA ILE A 193 -2.20 1.89 -5.72
C ILE A 193 -3.33 1.67 -4.72
N GLN A 194 -3.56 2.65 -3.85
CA GLN A 194 -4.75 2.64 -3.01
C GLN A 194 -6.01 2.90 -3.87
N ASP A 195 -7.08 2.11 -3.64
CA ASP A 195 -8.35 2.25 -4.37
C ASP A 195 -8.78 3.73 -4.42
N PRO A 196 -9.00 4.28 -5.62
CA PRO A 196 -9.39 5.68 -5.78
C PRO A 196 -10.82 5.96 -5.34
N ARG A 197 -11.68 4.96 -5.19
CA ARG A 197 -13.06 5.12 -4.73
C ARG A 197 -13.10 5.49 -3.26
N GLU A 198 -13.90 6.49 -2.92
CA GLU A 198 -14.14 6.91 -1.54
C GLU A 198 -15.56 6.53 -1.13
N ARG A 199 -15.71 6.02 0.08
CA ARG A 199 -17.00 5.65 0.67
C ARG A 199 -17.10 6.21 2.08
N PRO A 200 -17.29 7.55 2.24
CA PRO A 200 -17.38 8.18 3.55
C PRO A 200 -18.54 7.61 4.36
N ALA A 201 -18.35 7.44 5.68
CA ALA A 201 -19.34 6.81 6.56
C ALA A 201 -20.68 7.55 6.59
N ASP A 202 -20.65 8.88 6.43
CA ASP A 202 -21.82 9.76 6.41
C ASP A 202 -22.52 9.85 5.03
N LYS A 203 -21.92 9.27 3.98
CA LYS A 203 -22.40 9.37 2.59
C LYS A 203 -22.34 8.05 1.83
N GLN A 204 -22.41 6.92 2.52
CA GLN A 204 -22.24 5.61 1.90
C GLN A 204 -23.23 5.36 0.77
N GLN A 205 -24.52 5.64 0.99
CA GLN A 205 -25.56 5.42 -0.01
C GLN A 205 -25.33 6.27 -1.28
N ALA A 206 -24.94 7.53 -1.13
CA ALA A 206 -24.65 8.40 -2.26
C ALA A 206 -23.40 7.95 -3.04
N ALA A 207 -22.37 7.47 -2.33
CA ALA A 207 -21.18 6.90 -2.96
C ALA A 207 -21.51 5.60 -3.72
N ASP A 208 -22.30 4.72 -3.14
CA ASP A 208 -22.74 3.47 -3.77
C ASP A 208 -23.56 3.73 -5.03
N GLN A 209 -24.44 4.74 -5.03
CA GLN A 209 -25.20 5.18 -6.20
C GLN A 209 -24.28 5.74 -7.29
N ALA A 210 -23.32 6.59 -6.93
CA ALA A 210 -22.37 7.13 -7.89
C ALA A 210 -21.50 6.03 -8.51
N HIS A 211 -21.03 5.08 -7.73
CA HIS A 211 -20.20 3.96 -8.20
C HIS A 211 -21.01 2.92 -8.99
N ALA A 212 -22.35 2.89 -8.86
CA ALA A 212 -23.21 1.96 -9.58
C ALA A 212 -23.14 2.13 -11.10
N THR A 213 -22.79 3.33 -11.59
CA THR A 213 -22.61 3.61 -13.03
C THR A 213 -21.48 2.79 -13.66
N TRP A 214 -20.49 2.38 -12.87
CA TRP A 214 -19.33 1.61 -13.35
C TRP A 214 -19.45 0.12 -13.07
N LYS A 215 -20.52 -0.33 -12.39
CA LYS A 215 -20.70 -1.74 -12.07
C LYS A 215 -20.74 -2.60 -13.34
N ASP A 216 -20.06 -3.73 -13.23
CA ASP A 216 -20.15 -4.81 -14.20
C ASP A 216 -20.62 -6.05 -13.45
N PRO A 217 -21.62 -6.80 -13.96
CA PRO A 217 -22.18 -7.97 -13.28
C PRO A 217 -21.21 -9.15 -13.22
N ASP A 218 -20.27 -9.21 -14.17
CA ASP A 218 -19.45 -10.39 -14.39
C ASP A 218 -18.00 -10.20 -13.92
N SER A 219 -17.54 -8.94 -13.73
CA SER A 219 -16.14 -8.69 -13.44
C SER A 219 -15.88 -7.43 -12.64
N ASP A 220 -15.25 -7.58 -11.47
CA ASP A 220 -14.72 -6.46 -10.68
C ASP A 220 -13.58 -5.71 -11.40
N PHE A 221 -12.87 -6.35 -12.29
CA PHE A 221 -11.82 -5.72 -13.10
C PHE A 221 -12.41 -4.81 -14.18
N ALA A 222 -13.57 -5.18 -14.76
CA ALA A 222 -14.28 -4.32 -15.70
C ALA A 222 -14.72 -3.00 -15.04
N VAL A 223 -15.07 -3.02 -13.75
CA VAL A 223 -15.35 -1.80 -12.98
C VAL A 223 -14.17 -0.83 -13.00
N LEU A 224 -12.94 -1.31 -12.80
CA LEU A 224 -11.73 -0.49 -12.85
C LEU A 224 -11.51 0.11 -14.25
N ILE A 225 -11.73 -0.68 -15.29
CA ILE A 225 -11.62 -0.23 -16.67
C ILE A 225 -12.65 0.86 -16.98
N ASN A 226 -13.90 0.69 -16.52
CA ASN A 226 -14.97 1.66 -16.70
C ASN A 226 -14.65 3.00 -16.00
N ILE A 227 -14.19 2.96 -14.73
CA ILE A 227 -13.74 4.16 -14.00
C ILE A 227 -12.60 4.87 -14.74
N TRP A 228 -11.63 4.11 -15.24
CA TRP A 228 -10.50 4.66 -15.98
C TRP A 228 -10.94 5.36 -17.26
N ARG A 229 -11.81 4.74 -18.06
CA ARG A 229 -12.31 5.28 -19.32
C ARG A 229 -13.05 6.60 -19.11
N ASP A 230 -14.00 6.62 -18.17
CA ASP A 230 -14.74 7.84 -17.83
C ASP A 230 -13.81 8.94 -17.33
N PHE A 231 -12.88 8.60 -16.43
CA PHE A 231 -11.95 9.60 -15.92
C PHE A 231 -11.05 10.18 -17.02
N GLU A 232 -10.52 9.37 -17.93
CA GLU A 232 -9.69 9.85 -19.03
C GLU A 232 -10.50 10.70 -20.03
N GLU A 233 -11.75 10.35 -20.30
CA GLU A 233 -12.67 11.18 -21.10
C GLU A 233 -12.88 12.53 -20.44
N GLN A 234 -13.25 12.58 -19.17
CA GLN A 234 -13.45 13.83 -18.44
C GLN A 234 -12.16 14.64 -18.33
N ARG A 235 -11.04 14.02 -18.18
CA ARG A 235 -9.73 14.68 -18.15
C ARG A 235 -9.39 15.40 -19.45
N LEU A 236 -9.79 14.84 -20.59
CA LEU A 236 -9.61 15.47 -21.90
C LEU A 236 -10.59 16.63 -22.14
N ALA A 237 -11.81 16.51 -21.60
CA ALA A 237 -12.88 17.49 -21.78
C ALA A 237 -12.82 18.67 -20.79
N LEU A 238 -12.28 18.45 -19.58
CA LEU A 238 -12.39 19.40 -18.48
C LEU A 238 -11.03 20.00 -18.08
N GLY A 239 -11.05 21.25 -17.64
CA GLY A 239 -9.91 21.87 -16.97
C GLY A 239 -9.69 21.30 -15.56
N SER A 240 -8.49 21.47 -14.99
CA SER A 240 -8.07 20.85 -13.71
C SER A 240 -9.03 21.09 -12.54
N SER A 241 -9.63 22.27 -12.41
CA SER A 241 -10.57 22.58 -11.33
C SER A 241 -11.91 21.87 -11.52
N ALA A 242 -12.40 21.80 -12.75
CA ALA A 242 -13.64 21.10 -13.09
C ALA A 242 -13.47 19.59 -12.92
N LEU A 243 -12.34 19.02 -13.33
CA LEU A 243 -12.03 17.60 -13.14
C LEU A 243 -11.97 17.21 -11.64
N ARG A 244 -11.36 18.05 -10.77
CA ARG A 244 -11.38 17.83 -9.32
C ARG A 244 -12.80 17.84 -8.75
N ARG A 245 -13.67 18.72 -9.28
CA ARG A 245 -15.08 18.77 -8.88
C ARG A 245 -15.81 17.51 -9.32
N TRP A 246 -15.61 17.09 -10.55
CA TRP A 246 -16.16 15.85 -11.10
C TRP A 246 -15.76 14.62 -10.27
N CYS A 247 -14.47 14.45 -9.94
CA CYS A 247 -14.02 13.38 -9.05
C CYS A 247 -14.76 13.42 -7.71
N ARG A 248 -14.89 14.58 -7.09
CA ARG A 248 -15.59 14.72 -5.80
C ARG A 248 -17.07 14.36 -5.90
N GLN A 249 -17.75 14.73 -6.98
CA GLN A 249 -19.16 14.39 -7.23
C GLN A 249 -19.37 12.89 -7.40
N HIS A 250 -18.37 12.18 -7.93
CA HIS A 250 -18.39 10.72 -8.15
C HIS A 250 -17.68 9.95 -7.05
N PHE A 251 -17.36 10.57 -5.91
CA PHE A 251 -16.66 9.94 -4.80
C PHE A 251 -15.36 9.25 -5.23
N LEU A 252 -14.60 9.91 -6.11
CA LEU A 252 -13.26 9.53 -6.50
C LEU A 252 -12.22 10.47 -5.87
N ASN A 253 -11.14 9.88 -5.31
CA ASN A 253 -10.01 10.66 -4.83
C ASN A 253 -9.15 11.13 -6.01
N TYR A 254 -9.14 12.41 -6.28
CA TYR A 254 -8.41 12.99 -7.41
C TYR A 254 -6.90 12.73 -7.37
N LEU A 255 -6.28 12.71 -6.19
CA LEU A 255 -4.84 12.43 -6.08
C LEU A 255 -4.54 10.97 -6.43
N ARG A 256 -5.36 10.02 -5.93
CA ARG A 256 -5.22 8.61 -6.28
C ARG A 256 -5.49 8.35 -7.76
N MET A 257 -6.41 9.07 -8.40
CA MET A 257 -6.60 8.99 -9.85
C MET A 257 -5.36 9.47 -10.61
N ARG A 258 -4.63 10.46 -10.10
CA ARG A 258 -3.34 10.87 -10.67
C ARG A 258 -2.25 9.82 -10.45
N GLU A 259 -2.15 9.28 -9.23
CA GLU A 259 -1.22 8.18 -8.91
C GLU A 259 -1.48 6.98 -9.84
N TRP A 260 -2.74 6.65 -10.08
CA TRP A 260 -3.10 5.58 -11.02
C TRP A 260 -2.57 5.84 -12.43
N ARG A 261 -2.75 7.06 -12.95
CA ARG A 261 -2.21 7.43 -14.25
C ARG A 261 -0.69 7.38 -14.31
N ASP A 262 -0.04 7.84 -13.27
CA ASP A 262 1.42 7.82 -13.19
C ASP A 262 1.94 6.36 -13.15
N ALA A 263 1.32 5.49 -12.36
CA ALA A 263 1.61 4.06 -12.31
C ALA A 263 1.37 3.38 -13.68
N HIS A 264 0.21 3.65 -14.31
CA HIS A 264 -0.10 3.14 -15.64
C HIS A 264 0.97 3.54 -16.67
N ARG A 265 1.38 4.82 -16.66
CA ARG A 265 2.41 5.32 -17.58
C ARG A 265 3.76 4.63 -17.34
N GLN A 266 4.15 4.44 -16.10
CA GLN A 266 5.40 3.76 -15.76
C GLN A 266 5.37 2.30 -16.23
N LEU A 267 4.30 1.56 -15.94
CA LEU A 267 4.15 0.18 -16.38
C LEU A 267 4.15 0.05 -17.91
N LEU A 268 3.45 0.96 -18.60
CA LEU A 268 3.43 1.00 -20.07
C LEU A 268 4.84 1.19 -20.67
N LEU A 269 5.67 2.06 -20.08
CA LEU A 269 7.04 2.26 -20.52
C LEU A 269 7.87 0.98 -20.35
N ILE A 270 7.77 0.33 -19.19
CA ILE A 270 8.50 -0.91 -18.93
C ILE A 270 8.02 -2.05 -19.84
N CYS A 271 6.71 -2.18 -20.08
CA CYS A 271 6.19 -3.18 -21.02
C CYS A 271 6.72 -2.98 -22.43
N ARG A 272 6.85 -1.72 -22.89
CA ARG A 272 7.50 -1.41 -24.18
C ARG A 272 8.97 -1.79 -24.22
N GLU A 273 9.73 -1.54 -23.16
CA GLU A 273 11.12 -1.96 -23.04
C GLU A 273 11.27 -3.49 -22.99
N LEU A 274 10.26 -4.20 -22.47
CA LEU A 274 10.18 -5.66 -22.46
C LEU A 274 9.67 -6.23 -23.79
N GLN A 275 9.25 -5.38 -24.74
CA GLN A 275 8.65 -5.76 -26.02
C GLN A 275 7.35 -6.59 -25.88
N LEU A 276 6.54 -6.24 -24.88
CA LEU A 276 5.24 -6.83 -24.63
C LEU A 276 4.14 -6.14 -25.46
#